data_c4e3ac795b55ca80c2dfd205980bb029
#
_entry.id   c4e3ac795b55ca80c2dfd205980bb029
#
_cell.length_a   1.000
_cell.length_b   1.000
_cell.length_c   1.000
_cell.angle_alpha   90.00
_cell.angle_beta   90.00
_cell.angle_gamma   90.00
#
_symmetry.space_group_name_H-M   'P 1'
#
loop_
_entity.id
_entity.type
_entity.pdbx_description
1 polymer ?
#
loop_
_entity_poly.entity_id
_entity_poly.type
_entity_poly.pdbx_seq_one_letter_code
_entity_poly.pdbx_strand_id
1 'polypeptide(L)'
;DPALRAEANGYLEEINALLESSDIYVITPDGETIAASNYDQPATFVGQNFHYRPYFQEAVAGKQARFYALGTTSLKRGYYFSSPVTVEGKILGVIVFKVDIDSIEASWRGGEYKIFVADPEGIIFMTGSPEWLYSGILPLNKERLARTQASRRYAEAELKPLPVSESDDEGHRLMTIATGGEAREYLVLSHYMPEADWTVNVLMDTASVRVQARTTLIALVLFLCLAGLAVAALMQRRARIVERLRLQ
;
A
#
# COMPACT_ATOMS: atom_id res chain seq x y z
N ASP A 1 -38.14 -15.59 6.31
CA ASP A 1 -38.76 -16.31 5.19
C ASP A 1 -37.70 -16.82 4.24
N PRO A 2 -37.58 -18.16 4.00
CA PRO A 2 -36.56 -18.72 3.08
C PRO A 2 -36.69 -18.24 1.64
N ALA A 3 -37.90 -18.00 1.15
CA ALA A 3 -38.15 -17.53 -0.22
C ALA A 3 -37.60 -16.11 -0.43
N LEU A 4 -37.85 -15.20 0.51
CA LEU A 4 -37.31 -13.84 0.48
C LEU A 4 -35.78 -13.82 0.59
N ARG A 5 -35.19 -14.74 1.36
CA ARG A 5 -33.73 -14.87 1.42
C ARG A 5 -33.15 -15.33 0.10
N ALA A 6 -33.78 -16.29 -0.57
CA ALA A 6 -33.32 -16.76 -1.87
C ALA A 6 -33.41 -15.66 -2.93
N GLU A 7 -34.50 -14.90 -2.94
CA GLU A 7 -34.67 -13.74 -3.83
C GLU A 7 -33.61 -12.66 -3.54
N ALA A 8 -33.37 -12.32 -2.27
CA ALA A 8 -32.36 -11.36 -1.89
C ALA A 8 -30.94 -11.80 -2.30
N ASN A 9 -30.61 -13.08 -2.11
CA ASN A 9 -29.32 -13.63 -2.51
C ASN A 9 -29.09 -13.49 -4.02
N GLY A 10 -30.09 -13.91 -4.85
CA GLY A 10 -30.01 -13.80 -6.31
C GLY A 10 -29.87 -12.35 -6.77
N TYR A 11 -30.61 -11.43 -6.16
CA TYR A 11 -30.52 -10.01 -6.46
C TYR A 11 -29.11 -9.45 -6.13
N LEU A 12 -28.55 -9.81 -4.96
CA LEU A 12 -27.21 -9.38 -4.56
C LEU A 12 -26.13 -9.97 -5.49
N GLU A 13 -26.30 -11.19 -5.96
CA GLU A 13 -25.40 -11.83 -6.93
C GLU A 13 -25.39 -11.08 -8.26
N GLU A 14 -26.57 -10.74 -8.79
CA GLU A 14 -26.71 -9.97 -10.04
C GLU A 14 -26.05 -8.58 -9.92
N ILE A 15 -26.32 -7.86 -8.82
CA ILE A 15 -25.75 -6.54 -8.58
C ILE A 15 -24.22 -6.65 -8.38
N ASN A 16 -23.75 -7.67 -7.68
CA ASN A 16 -22.32 -7.91 -7.50
C ASN A 16 -21.59 -8.12 -8.83
N ALA A 17 -22.18 -8.90 -9.72
CA ALA A 17 -21.64 -9.13 -11.05
C ALA A 17 -21.62 -7.85 -11.90
N LEU A 18 -22.67 -7.01 -11.83
CA LEU A 18 -22.76 -5.74 -12.55
C LEU A 18 -21.70 -4.73 -12.06
N LEU A 19 -21.44 -4.69 -10.77
CA LEU A 19 -20.50 -3.75 -10.14
C LEU A 19 -19.06 -4.25 -10.11
N GLU A 20 -18.82 -5.48 -10.58
CA GLU A 20 -17.50 -6.15 -10.55
C GLU A 20 -16.87 -6.12 -9.14
N SER A 21 -17.72 -6.18 -8.10
CA SER A 21 -17.24 -6.19 -6.73
C SER A 21 -16.89 -7.62 -6.27
N SER A 22 -16.18 -7.71 -5.14
CA SER A 22 -15.85 -9.02 -4.57
C SER A 22 -17.09 -9.68 -3.98
N ASP A 23 -17.79 -8.98 -3.10
CA ASP A 23 -18.98 -9.50 -2.43
C ASP A 23 -19.90 -8.35 -1.96
N ILE A 24 -21.21 -8.60 -1.97
CA ILE A 24 -22.23 -7.74 -1.35
C ILE A 24 -23.05 -8.58 -0.38
N TYR A 25 -23.32 -8.05 0.80
CA TYR A 25 -24.12 -8.77 1.79
C TYR A 25 -24.89 -7.86 2.74
N VAL A 26 -25.95 -8.40 3.34
CA VAL A 26 -26.84 -7.70 4.25
C VAL A 26 -26.77 -8.33 5.63
N ILE A 27 -26.60 -7.47 6.63
CA ILE A 27 -26.43 -7.84 8.06
C ILE A 27 -27.61 -7.27 8.84
N THR A 28 -28.18 -8.05 9.75
CA THR A 28 -29.21 -7.61 10.72
C THR A 28 -28.60 -6.68 11.79
N PRO A 29 -29.40 -5.94 12.57
CA PRO A 29 -28.89 -5.07 13.63
C PRO A 29 -28.10 -5.78 14.74
N ASP A 30 -28.27 -7.08 14.90
CA ASP A 30 -27.54 -7.94 15.85
C ASP A 30 -26.27 -8.59 15.25
N GLY A 31 -25.96 -8.25 13.97
CA GLY A 31 -24.72 -8.63 13.33
C GLY A 31 -24.76 -9.90 12.50
N GLU A 32 -25.89 -10.58 12.37
CA GLU A 32 -26.03 -11.78 11.55
C GLU A 32 -26.20 -11.44 10.06
N THR A 33 -25.45 -12.09 9.19
CA THR A 33 -25.59 -11.94 7.73
C THR A 33 -26.74 -12.81 7.25
N ILE A 34 -27.78 -12.17 6.71
CA ILE A 34 -29.01 -12.85 6.28
C ILE A 34 -29.09 -13.10 4.76
N ALA A 35 -28.32 -12.34 3.98
CA ALA A 35 -28.21 -12.50 2.53
C ALA A 35 -26.83 -12.08 2.05
N ALA A 36 -26.30 -12.74 1.02
CA ALA A 36 -25.00 -12.43 0.43
C ALA A 36 -24.94 -12.86 -1.04
N SER A 37 -24.14 -12.14 -1.85
CA SER A 37 -23.86 -12.48 -3.24
C SER A 37 -23.14 -13.82 -3.40
N ASN A 38 -22.38 -14.25 -2.37
CA ASN A 38 -21.63 -15.51 -2.34
C ASN A 38 -22.39 -16.63 -1.57
N TYR A 39 -23.71 -16.59 -1.55
CA TYR A 39 -24.56 -17.49 -0.74
C TYR A 39 -24.36 -18.98 -1.07
N ASP A 40 -23.98 -19.31 -2.29
CA ASP A 40 -23.77 -20.68 -2.80
C ASP A 40 -22.32 -21.15 -2.70
N GLN A 41 -21.40 -20.28 -2.23
CA GLN A 41 -19.99 -20.62 -2.13
C GLN A 41 -19.63 -21.30 -0.81
N PRO A 42 -18.56 -22.15 -0.78
CA PRO A 42 -18.11 -22.81 0.46
C PRO A 42 -17.77 -21.83 1.59
N ALA A 43 -17.27 -20.63 1.25
CA ALA A 43 -16.94 -19.57 2.21
C ALA A 43 -18.03 -18.49 2.22
N THR A 44 -19.30 -18.89 2.19
CA THR A 44 -20.43 -17.95 2.22
C THR A 44 -20.44 -17.10 3.48
N PHE A 45 -20.92 -15.86 3.34
CA PHE A 45 -21.13 -14.96 4.48
C PHE A 45 -22.49 -15.16 5.15
N VAL A 46 -23.43 -15.82 4.50
CA VAL A 46 -24.75 -16.11 5.10
C VAL A 46 -24.59 -16.93 6.38
N GLY A 47 -25.22 -16.47 7.45
CA GLY A 47 -25.13 -17.07 8.79
C GLY A 47 -23.88 -16.65 9.59
N GLN A 48 -22.95 -15.89 9.01
CA GLN A 48 -21.82 -15.34 9.75
C GLN A 48 -22.23 -14.11 10.54
N ASN A 49 -21.63 -13.92 11.72
CA ASN A 49 -21.87 -12.74 12.54
C ASN A 49 -20.66 -11.80 12.53
N PHE A 50 -20.89 -10.55 12.12
CA PHE A 50 -19.86 -9.52 11.97
C PHE A 50 -20.04 -8.33 12.92
N HIS A 51 -20.76 -8.50 14.05
CA HIS A 51 -21.02 -7.43 15.03
C HIS A 51 -19.75 -6.74 15.55
N TYR A 52 -18.62 -7.46 15.58
CA TYR A 52 -17.32 -6.95 16.06
C TYR A 52 -16.60 -6.06 15.04
N ARG A 53 -17.04 -6.03 13.80
CA ARG A 53 -16.39 -5.27 12.74
C ARG A 53 -16.69 -3.77 12.88
N PRO A 54 -15.66 -2.89 12.82
CA PRO A 54 -15.86 -1.45 12.92
C PRO A 54 -16.84 -0.91 11.88
N TYR A 55 -16.75 -1.35 10.62
CA TYR A 55 -17.70 -0.93 9.59
C TYR A 55 -19.18 -1.24 9.91
N PHE A 56 -19.44 -2.38 10.59
CA PHE A 56 -20.77 -2.71 11.03
C PHE A 56 -21.22 -1.83 12.19
N GLN A 57 -20.34 -1.63 13.19
CA GLN A 57 -20.65 -0.84 14.39
C GLN A 57 -20.97 0.63 14.04
N GLU A 58 -20.26 1.19 13.09
CA GLU A 58 -20.52 2.55 12.61
C GLU A 58 -21.81 2.62 11.79
N ALA A 59 -22.06 1.63 10.91
CA ALA A 59 -23.25 1.63 10.07
C ALA A 59 -24.54 1.40 10.90
N VAL A 60 -24.53 0.50 11.87
CA VAL A 60 -25.68 0.30 12.75
C VAL A 60 -25.96 1.51 13.64
N ALA A 61 -24.96 2.36 13.87
CA ALA A 61 -25.09 3.66 14.52
C ALA A 61 -25.56 4.79 13.57
N GLY A 62 -25.90 4.48 12.32
CA GLY A 62 -26.47 5.41 11.33
C GLY A 62 -25.44 6.13 10.45
N LYS A 63 -24.17 5.74 10.47
CA LYS A 63 -23.11 6.34 9.65
C LYS A 63 -22.79 5.46 8.44
N GLN A 64 -22.31 6.08 7.37
CA GLN A 64 -21.58 5.35 6.35
C GLN A 64 -20.15 5.09 6.85
N ALA A 65 -19.66 3.87 6.67
CA ALA A 65 -18.34 3.51 7.13
C ALA A 65 -17.50 2.84 6.03
N ARG A 66 -16.20 2.94 6.20
CA ARG A 66 -15.20 2.32 5.33
C ARG A 66 -14.18 1.61 6.20
N PHE A 67 -13.79 0.42 5.81
CA PHE A 67 -12.86 -0.36 6.59
C PHE A 67 -12.05 -1.31 5.72
N TYR A 68 -10.74 -1.32 5.92
CA TYR A 68 -9.89 -2.36 5.35
C TYR A 68 -9.74 -3.52 6.33
N ALA A 69 -9.84 -4.74 5.85
CA ALA A 69 -9.50 -5.92 6.61
C ALA A 69 -9.12 -7.13 5.76
N LEU A 70 -8.36 -8.03 6.37
CA LEU A 70 -8.32 -9.43 5.94
C LEU A 70 -9.62 -10.10 6.40
N GLY A 71 -10.35 -10.71 5.46
CA GLY A 71 -11.62 -11.40 5.75
C GLY A 71 -11.39 -12.58 6.67
N THR A 72 -12.15 -12.66 7.74
CA THR A 72 -12.09 -13.81 8.69
C THR A 72 -12.71 -15.09 8.14
N THR A 73 -13.62 -14.96 7.18
CA THR A 73 -14.30 -16.09 6.52
C THR A 73 -13.61 -16.47 5.21
N SER A 74 -13.41 -15.50 4.32
CA SER A 74 -12.84 -15.75 3.00
C SER A 74 -11.31 -15.80 2.98
N LEU A 75 -10.65 -15.29 4.02
CA LEU A 75 -9.18 -15.08 4.13
C LEU A 75 -8.61 -14.23 2.98
N LYS A 76 -9.49 -13.50 2.27
CA LYS A 76 -9.12 -12.55 1.21
C LYS A 76 -9.13 -11.14 1.76
N ARG A 77 -8.18 -10.34 1.33
CA ARG A 77 -8.13 -8.92 1.65
C ARG A 77 -9.29 -8.20 0.98
N GLY A 78 -9.79 -7.15 1.61
CA GLY A 78 -10.86 -6.35 1.03
C GLY A 78 -10.99 -4.99 1.67
N TYR A 79 -11.54 -4.07 0.90
CA TYR A 79 -12.00 -2.79 1.38
C TYR A 79 -13.53 -2.84 1.46
N TYR A 80 -14.04 -2.62 2.66
CA TYR A 80 -15.45 -2.75 2.99
C TYR A 80 -16.06 -1.37 3.09
N PHE A 81 -17.15 -1.18 2.37
CA PHE A 81 -18.02 -0.01 2.46
C PHE A 81 -19.33 -0.46 3.08
N SER A 82 -19.83 0.23 4.07
CA SER A 82 -21.09 -0.10 4.72
C SER A 82 -22.01 1.09 4.83
N SER A 83 -23.30 0.83 4.75
CA SER A 83 -24.34 1.83 4.92
C SER A 83 -25.52 1.24 5.69
N PRO A 84 -26.18 2.03 6.56
CA PRO A 84 -27.41 1.59 7.18
C PRO A 84 -28.53 1.41 6.15
N VAL A 85 -29.31 0.32 6.29
CA VAL A 85 -30.56 0.12 5.59
C VAL A 85 -31.68 0.69 6.47
N THR A 86 -32.26 1.82 6.05
CA THR A 86 -33.23 2.55 6.86
C THR A 86 -34.59 2.56 6.20
N VAL A 87 -35.62 2.19 6.97
CA VAL A 87 -37.02 2.28 6.59
C VAL A 87 -37.78 3.08 7.65
N GLU A 88 -38.51 4.10 7.23
CA GLU A 88 -39.27 4.98 8.12
C GLU A 88 -38.44 5.54 9.31
N GLY A 89 -37.17 5.85 9.05
CA GLY A 89 -36.24 6.38 10.06
C GLY A 89 -35.67 5.34 11.03
N LYS A 90 -36.01 4.04 10.89
CA LYS A 90 -35.43 2.95 11.68
C LYS A 90 -34.39 2.20 10.88
N ILE A 91 -33.27 1.92 11.50
CA ILE A 91 -32.21 1.07 10.93
C ILE A 91 -32.67 -0.38 11.07
N LEU A 92 -32.93 -1.05 9.96
CA LEU A 92 -33.34 -2.44 9.88
C LEU A 92 -32.17 -3.40 9.62
N GLY A 93 -31.03 -2.86 9.23
CA GLY A 93 -29.83 -3.64 8.95
C GLY A 93 -28.72 -2.77 8.37
N VAL A 94 -27.68 -3.44 7.91
CA VAL A 94 -26.52 -2.84 7.27
C VAL A 94 -26.26 -3.56 5.95
N ILE A 95 -26.11 -2.82 4.87
CA ILE A 95 -25.58 -3.34 3.60
C ILE A 95 -24.10 -3.11 3.56
N VAL A 96 -23.36 -4.13 3.12
CA VAL A 96 -21.91 -4.07 2.99
C VAL A 96 -21.51 -4.43 1.57
N PHE A 97 -20.58 -3.65 1.05
CA PHE A 97 -19.98 -3.81 -0.26
C PHE A 97 -18.48 -4.02 -0.08
N LYS A 98 -17.95 -5.14 -0.57
CA LYS A 98 -16.54 -5.49 -0.47
C LYS A 98 -15.88 -5.39 -1.83
N VAL A 99 -14.76 -4.67 -1.89
CA VAL A 99 -13.93 -4.54 -3.09
C VAL A 99 -12.61 -5.29 -2.88
N ASP A 100 -12.21 -6.04 -3.89
CA ASP A 100 -10.89 -6.66 -3.94
C ASP A 100 -9.83 -5.62 -4.28
N ILE A 101 -8.74 -5.62 -3.52
CA ILE A 101 -7.62 -4.70 -3.70
C ILE A 101 -6.37 -5.37 -4.30
N ASP A 102 -6.39 -6.67 -4.49
CA ASP A 102 -5.23 -7.44 -4.95
C ASP A 102 -4.83 -7.06 -6.39
N SER A 103 -5.80 -6.68 -7.23
CA SER A 103 -5.56 -6.20 -8.59
C SER A 103 -4.79 -4.86 -8.61
N ILE A 104 -5.12 -3.96 -7.69
CA ILE A 104 -4.43 -2.67 -7.54
C ILE A 104 -2.99 -2.92 -7.11
N GLU A 105 -2.79 -3.75 -6.10
CA GLU A 105 -1.46 -4.10 -5.59
C GLU A 105 -0.60 -4.80 -6.65
N ALA A 106 -1.20 -5.67 -7.46
CA ALA A 106 -0.51 -6.37 -8.54
C ALA A 106 0.12 -5.39 -9.55
N SER A 107 -0.54 -4.26 -9.82
CA SER A 107 -0.03 -3.23 -10.73
C SER A 107 1.24 -2.52 -10.21
N TRP A 108 1.53 -2.58 -8.92
CA TRP A 108 2.72 -1.96 -8.31
C TRP A 108 3.95 -2.86 -8.32
N ARG A 109 3.77 -4.15 -8.62
CA ARG A 109 4.87 -5.13 -8.61
C ARG A 109 5.82 -4.89 -9.79
N GLY A 110 7.11 -4.86 -9.49
CA GLY A 110 8.14 -4.69 -10.52
C GLY A 110 8.26 -3.28 -11.09
N GLY A 111 7.50 -2.30 -10.58
CA GLY A 111 7.64 -0.90 -10.95
C GLY A 111 8.94 -0.27 -10.43
N GLU A 112 9.29 0.87 -11.01
CA GLU A 112 10.46 1.67 -10.61
C GLU A 112 10.32 2.18 -9.16
N TYR A 113 9.09 2.50 -8.76
CA TYR A 113 8.77 2.96 -7.40
C TYR A 113 8.29 1.79 -6.54
N LYS A 114 8.69 1.80 -5.28
CA LYS A 114 8.09 0.94 -4.27
C LYS A 114 6.91 1.68 -3.65
N ILE A 115 5.76 1.02 -3.59
CA ILE A 115 4.55 1.61 -3.04
C ILE A 115 4.07 0.75 -1.89
N PHE A 116 3.72 1.38 -0.79
CA PHE A 116 2.97 0.74 0.28
C PHE A 116 1.93 1.68 0.89
N VAL A 117 0.89 1.08 1.44
CA VAL A 117 -0.15 1.76 2.22
C VAL A 117 -0.13 1.22 3.63
N ALA A 118 -0.08 2.14 4.60
CA ALA A 118 -0.10 1.82 6.01
C ALA A 118 -1.38 2.34 6.68
N ASP A 119 -1.85 1.59 7.66
CA ASP A 119 -2.96 1.98 8.52
C ASP A 119 -2.48 2.94 9.64
N PRO A 120 -3.38 3.50 10.49
CA PRO A 120 -3.00 4.38 11.60
C PRO A 120 -2.07 3.76 12.63
N GLU A 121 -2.06 2.42 12.73
CA GLU A 121 -1.15 1.71 13.61
C GLU A 121 0.24 1.50 12.97
N GLY A 122 0.43 1.97 11.72
CA GLY A 122 1.66 1.82 10.96
C GLY A 122 1.85 0.43 10.39
N ILE A 123 0.78 -0.36 10.23
CA ILE A 123 0.84 -1.69 9.62
C ILE A 123 0.69 -1.54 8.10
N ILE A 124 1.65 -2.06 7.36
CA ILE A 124 1.58 -2.15 5.89
C ILE A 124 0.58 -3.24 5.51
N PHE A 125 -0.50 -2.86 4.84
CA PHE A 125 -1.54 -3.80 4.44
C PHE A 125 -1.73 -3.92 2.91
N MET A 126 -1.15 -3.01 2.15
CA MET A 126 -1.04 -3.05 0.68
C MET A 126 0.37 -2.68 0.28
N THR A 127 0.98 -3.44 -0.61
CA THR A 127 2.32 -3.13 -1.10
C THR A 127 2.67 -3.93 -2.35
N GLY A 128 3.43 -3.31 -3.27
CA GLY A 128 4.06 -4.02 -4.39
C GLY A 128 5.24 -4.92 -4.00
N SER A 129 5.65 -4.89 -2.71
CA SER A 129 6.76 -5.67 -2.14
C SER A 129 6.20 -6.67 -1.12
N PRO A 130 5.90 -7.93 -1.51
CA PRO A 130 5.21 -8.90 -0.66
C PRO A 130 5.88 -9.17 0.70
N GLU A 131 7.20 -8.99 0.77
CA GLU A 131 7.98 -9.14 2.00
C GLU A 131 7.66 -8.09 3.07
N TRP A 132 7.06 -6.97 2.70
CA TRP A 132 6.64 -5.90 3.62
C TRP A 132 5.19 -6.05 4.09
N LEU A 133 4.42 -6.94 3.48
CA LEU A 133 3.02 -7.12 3.84
C LEU A 133 2.87 -7.56 5.29
N TYR A 134 1.93 -6.95 6.02
CA TYR A 134 1.68 -7.13 7.46
C TYR A 134 2.88 -6.76 8.36
N SER A 135 3.78 -5.93 7.85
CA SER A 135 4.89 -5.40 8.65
C SER A 135 4.55 -4.04 9.24
N GLY A 136 4.99 -3.79 10.47
CA GLY A 136 4.86 -2.51 11.16
C GLY A 136 6.05 -1.62 10.89
N ILE A 137 5.82 -0.43 10.32
CA ILE A 137 6.84 0.63 10.19
C ILE A 137 7.00 1.44 11.48
N LEU A 138 6.06 1.30 12.40
CA LEU A 138 6.10 1.84 13.76
C LEU A 138 6.28 0.71 14.77
N PRO A 139 6.83 0.97 15.96
CA PRO A 139 7.01 -0.06 16.98
C PRO A 139 5.71 -0.79 17.30
N LEU A 140 5.70 -2.11 17.20
CA LEU A 140 4.57 -2.97 17.53
C LEU A 140 4.45 -3.14 19.05
N ASN A 141 4.04 -2.08 19.75
CA ASN A 141 3.80 -2.14 21.19
C ASN A 141 2.47 -2.82 21.54
N LYS A 142 2.29 -3.15 22.84
CA LYS A 142 1.10 -3.87 23.32
C LYS A 142 -0.22 -3.15 23.00
N GLU A 143 -0.22 -1.81 23.06
CA GLU A 143 -1.43 -1.02 22.82
C GLU A 143 -1.87 -1.07 21.35
N ARG A 144 -0.93 -0.94 20.42
CA ARG A 144 -1.20 -1.05 18.97
C ARG A 144 -1.69 -2.44 18.61
N LEU A 145 -1.01 -3.47 19.12
CA LEU A 145 -1.43 -4.85 18.91
C LEU A 145 -2.84 -5.10 19.46
N ALA A 146 -3.17 -4.57 20.64
CA ALA A 146 -4.50 -4.72 21.22
C ALA A 146 -5.59 -4.07 20.37
N ARG A 147 -5.36 -2.85 19.84
CA ARG A 147 -6.33 -2.20 18.92
C ARG A 147 -6.52 -2.97 17.63
N THR A 148 -5.42 -3.45 17.05
CA THR A 148 -5.44 -4.27 15.84
C THR A 148 -6.20 -5.59 16.04
N GLN A 149 -5.98 -6.25 17.19
CA GLN A 149 -6.67 -7.49 17.55
C GLN A 149 -8.16 -7.28 17.84
N ALA A 150 -8.52 -6.20 18.52
CA ALA A 150 -9.92 -5.90 18.84
C ALA A 150 -10.80 -5.76 17.58
N SER A 151 -10.29 -5.16 16.53
CA SER A 151 -10.98 -5.04 15.24
C SER A 151 -10.88 -6.29 14.36
N ARG A 152 -10.03 -7.24 14.71
CA ARG A 152 -9.65 -8.42 13.90
C ARG A 152 -9.29 -8.02 12.46
N ARG A 153 -8.65 -6.85 12.30
CA ARG A 153 -8.34 -6.25 10.98
C ARG A 153 -7.49 -7.17 10.11
N TYR A 154 -6.54 -7.85 10.71
CA TYR A 154 -5.62 -8.75 10.01
C TYR A 154 -5.89 -10.24 10.29
N ALA A 155 -7.05 -10.56 10.88
CA ALA A 155 -7.44 -11.93 11.28
C ALA A 155 -6.30 -12.62 12.06
N GLU A 156 -5.79 -13.74 11.53
CA GLU A 156 -4.69 -14.52 12.13
C GLU A 156 -3.31 -14.21 11.49
N ALA A 157 -3.19 -13.14 10.70
CA ALA A 157 -1.91 -12.81 10.08
C ALA A 157 -0.86 -12.43 11.15
N GLU A 158 0.33 -12.97 11.01
CA GLU A 158 1.46 -12.65 11.87
C GLU A 158 1.99 -11.26 11.54
N LEU A 159 1.91 -10.32 12.49
CA LEU A 159 2.45 -8.99 12.34
C LEU A 159 3.94 -9.00 12.70
N LYS A 160 4.78 -8.45 11.80
CA LYS A 160 6.25 -8.42 11.95
C LYS A 160 6.74 -6.98 12.06
N PRO A 161 7.78 -6.71 12.85
CA PRO A 161 8.43 -5.40 12.80
C PRO A 161 9.19 -5.24 11.47
N LEU A 162 9.07 -4.08 10.84
CA LEU A 162 9.94 -3.67 9.73
C LEU A 162 10.87 -2.57 10.27
N PRO A 163 12.18 -2.83 10.35
CA PRO A 163 13.12 -1.82 10.79
C PRO A 163 13.16 -0.66 9.78
N VAL A 164 12.66 0.48 10.22
CA VAL A 164 12.62 1.71 9.45
C VAL A 164 13.29 2.81 10.24
N SER A 165 14.14 3.59 9.59
CA SER A 165 14.65 4.86 10.10
C SER A 165 14.35 5.98 9.12
N GLU A 166 13.95 7.11 9.65
CA GLU A 166 13.64 8.30 8.84
C GLU A 166 14.70 9.38 9.11
N SER A 167 15.04 10.10 8.05
CA SER A 167 15.89 11.28 8.10
C SER A 167 15.36 12.35 7.17
N ASP A 168 15.73 13.59 7.40
CA ASP A 168 15.45 14.71 6.49
C ASP A 168 16.79 15.21 5.93
N ASP A 169 16.88 15.35 4.62
CA ASP A 169 18.03 15.88 3.92
C ASP A 169 17.57 17.04 3.03
N GLU A 170 17.90 18.25 3.40
CA GLU A 170 17.54 19.49 2.70
C GLU A 170 16.03 19.63 2.39
N GLY A 171 15.16 19.17 3.31
CA GLY A 171 13.71 19.17 3.12
C GLY A 171 13.18 17.97 2.32
N HIS A 172 14.03 16.99 2.04
CA HIS A 172 13.65 15.73 1.43
C HIS A 172 13.58 14.63 2.48
N ARG A 173 12.42 14.04 2.62
CA ARG A 173 12.22 12.94 3.57
C ARG A 173 12.82 11.65 3.00
N LEU A 174 13.80 11.13 3.72
CA LEU A 174 14.45 9.86 3.41
C LEU A 174 13.98 8.78 4.39
N MET A 175 13.80 7.57 3.88
CA MET A 175 13.43 6.41 4.67
C MET A 175 14.40 5.27 4.36
N THR A 176 15.08 4.77 5.37
CA THR A 176 15.90 3.57 5.24
C THR A 176 15.13 2.38 5.75
N ILE A 177 14.95 1.37 4.90
CA ILE A 177 14.25 0.13 5.21
C ILE A 177 15.26 -1.02 5.20
N ALA A 178 15.33 -1.77 6.29
CA ALA A 178 16.17 -2.95 6.39
C ALA A 178 15.34 -4.23 6.17
N THR A 179 15.65 -4.98 5.12
CA THR A 179 15.00 -6.25 4.78
C THR A 179 16.04 -7.29 4.40
N GLY A 180 15.96 -8.48 4.98
CA GLY A 180 16.86 -9.58 4.62
C GLY A 180 18.34 -9.33 4.91
N GLY A 181 18.66 -8.41 5.83
CA GLY A 181 20.05 -8.05 6.16
C GLY A 181 20.61 -6.91 5.29
N GLU A 182 19.88 -6.44 4.30
CA GLU A 182 20.24 -5.25 3.51
C GLU A 182 19.41 -4.04 3.95
N ALA A 183 20.09 -2.89 4.13
CA ALA A 183 19.46 -1.61 4.37
C ALA A 183 19.46 -0.79 3.07
N ARG A 184 18.29 -0.34 2.63
CA ARG A 184 18.13 0.50 1.43
C ARG A 184 17.49 1.81 1.81
N GLU A 185 18.01 2.88 1.24
CA GLU A 185 17.52 4.23 1.45
C GLU A 185 16.66 4.65 0.27
N TYR A 186 15.52 5.24 0.59
CA TYR A 186 14.52 5.70 -0.36
C TYR A 186 14.18 7.17 -0.11
N LEU A 187 14.00 7.93 -1.17
CA LEU A 187 13.28 9.20 -1.12
C LEU A 187 11.78 8.89 -1.03
N VAL A 188 11.09 9.50 -0.07
CA VAL A 188 9.69 9.16 0.25
C VAL A 188 8.78 10.34 0.02
N LEU A 189 7.68 10.08 -0.70
CA LEU A 189 6.52 10.94 -0.75
C LEU A 189 5.36 10.23 -0.02
N SER A 190 4.86 10.85 1.04
CA SER A 190 3.73 10.32 1.82
C SER A 190 2.51 11.19 1.61
N HIS A 191 1.36 10.55 1.42
CA HIS A 191 0.06 11.21 1.33
C HIS A 191 -0.93 10.55 2.27
N TYR A 192 -1.44 11.31 3.24
CA TYR A 192 -2.50 10.84 4.13
C TYR A 192 -3.86 11.03 3.47
N MET A 193 -4.67 9.98 3.48
CA MET A 193 -6.03 9.94 2.96
C MET A 193 -7.04 9.96 4.13
N PRO A 194 -7.57 11.12 4.51
CA PRO A 194 -8.37 11.25 5.74
C PRO A 194 -9.68 10.47 5.71
N GLU A 195 -10.26 10.27 4.52
CA GLU A 195 -11.52 9.53 4.39
C GLU A 195 -11.37 8.01 4.58
N ALA A 196 -10.16 7.49 4.39
CA ALA A 196 -9.85 6.08 4.53
C ALA A 196 -8.99 5.82 5.77
N ASP A 197 -8.47 6.88 6.40
CA ASP A 197 -7.52 6.84 7.51
C ASP A 197 -6.26 6.01 7.18
N TRP A 198 -5.70 6.27 5.99
CA TRP A 198 -4.52 5.59 5.47
C TRP A 198 -3.41 6.56 5.10
N THR A 199 -2.19 6.08 5.10
CA THR A 199 -1.05 6.79 4.51
C THR A 199 -0.50 5.99 3.33
N VAL A 200 -0.57 6.57 2.15
CA VAL A 200 0.08 6.04 0.94
C VAL A 200 1.50 6.56 0.89
N ASN A 201 2.47 5.67 0.75
CA ASN A 201 3.89 6.00 0.65
C ASN A 201 4.43 5.53 -0.69
N VAL A 202 5.02 6.45 -1.44
CA VAL A 202 5.72 6.19 -2.69
C VAL A 202 7.20 6.40 -2.46
N LEU A 203 8.00 5.38 -2.74
CA LEU A 203 9.42 5.33 -2.44
C LEU A 203 10.22 5.19 -3.73
N MET A 204 11.22 6.06 -3.90
CA MET A 204 12.19 6.00 -4.98
C MET A 204 13.55 5.58 -4.42
N ASP A 205 14.14 4.52 -4.95
CA ASP A 205 15.47 4.04 -4.54
C ASP A 205 16.55 5.07 -4.90
N THR A 206 17.27 5.55 -3.89
CA THR A 206 18.36 6.55 -4.09
C THR A 206 19.64 5.95 -4.66
N ALA A 207 19.78 4.63 -4.66
CA ALA A 207 20.97 3.95 -5.15
C ALA A 207 21.20 4.19 -6.66
N SER A 208 20.15 4.16 -7.46
CA SER A 208 20.22 4.43 -8.91
C SER A 208 20.74 5.84 -9.22
N VAL A 209 20.20 6.83 -8.49
CA VAL A 209 20.60 8.24 -8.63
C VAL A 209 22.07 8.43 -8.22
N ARG A 210 22.50 7.81 -7.11
CA ARG A 210 23.90 7.88 -6.66
C ARG A 210 24.87 7.23 -7.64
N VAL A 211 24.52 6.08 -8.22
CA VAL A 211 25.33 5.41 -9.25
C VAL A 211 25.45 6.30 -10.49
N GLN A 212 24.36 6.87 -10.96
CA GLN A 212 24.37 7.77 -12.12
C GLN A 212 25.18 9.04 -11.87
N ALA A 213 25.01 9.68 -10.73
CA ALA A 213 25.80 10.86 -10.34
C ALA A 213 27.30 10.53 -10.28
N ARG A 214 27.67 9.39 -9.69
CA ARG A 214 29.07 8.94 -9.61
C ARG A 214 29.67 8.65 -10.98
N THR A 215 28.96 7.97 -11.88
CA THR A 215 29.44 7.67 -13.24
C THR A 215 29.59 8.94 -14.06
N THR A 216 28.67 9.89 -13.95
CA THR A 216 28.75 11.20 -14.61
C THR A 216 29.95 11.99 -14.09
N LEU A 217 30.21 12.02 -12.80
CA LEU A 217 31.36 12.68 -12.20
C LEU A 217 32.70 12.08 -12.73
N ILE A 218 32.78 10.73 -12.73
CA ILE A 218 33.96 10.04 -13.25
C ILE A 218 34.19 10.38 -14.72
N ALA A 219 33.15 10.36 -15.56
CA ALA A 219 33.22 10.68 -16.95
C ALA A 219 33.71 12.15 -17.18
N LEU A 220 33.20 13.10 -16.36
CA LEU A 220 33.61 14.48 -16.40
C LEU A 220 35.10 14.66 -16.05
N VAL A 221 35.55 13.99 -14.98
CA VAL A 221 36.98 14.04 -14.57
C VAL A 221 37.86 13.45 -15.65
N LEU A 222 37.52 12.32 -16.25
CA LEU A 222 38.27 11.72 -17.37
C LEU A 222 38.33 12.65 -18.57
N PHE A 223 37.21 13.30 -18.93
CA PHE A 223 37.17 14.26 -20.01
C PHE A 223 38.08 15.44 -19.76
N LEU A 224 38.08 16.02 -18.56
CA LEU A 224 38.96 17.13 -18.19
C LEU A 224 40.45 16.72 -18.22
N CYS A 225 40.78 15.51 -17.77
CA CYS A 225 42.15 14.98 -17.84
C CYS A 225 42.61 14.81 -19.30
N LEU A 226 41.75 14.24 -20.16
CA LEU A 226 42.07 14.10 -21.60
C LEU A 226 42.23 15.45 -22.30
N ALA A 227 41.37 16.41 -22.00
CA ALA A 227 41.50 17.78 -22.54
C ALA A 227 42.80 18.45 -22.08
N GLY A 228 43.16 18.29 -20.80
CA GLY A 228 44.43 18.78 -20.26
C GLY A 228 45.65 18.16 -20.95
N LEU A 229 45.63 16.84 -21.17
CA LEU A 229 46.68 16.14 -21.91
C LEU A 229 46.78 16.60 -23.38
N ALA A 230 45.65 16.81 -24.04
CA ALA A 230 45.63 17.33 -25.41
C ALA A 230 46.23 18.74 -25.50
N VAL A 231 45.88 19.65 -24.58
CA VAL A 231 46.45 20.98 -24.48
C VAL A 231 47.97 20.94 -24.24
N ALA A 232 48.42 20.10 -23.29
CA ALA A 232 49.84 19.91 -23.01
C ALA A 232 50.60 19.37 -24.23
N ALA A 233 50.03 18.40 -24.94
CA ALA A 233 50.62 17.89 -26.19
C ALA A 233 50.72 18.95 -27.30
N LEU A 234 49.67 19.77 -27.42
CA LEU A 234 49.71 20.90 -28.38
C LEU A 234 50.76 21.96 -28.02
N MET A 235 50.92 22.29 -26.74
CA MET A 235 51.93 23.19 -26.24
C MET A 235 53.34 22.65 -26.50
N GLN A 236 53.59 21.37 -26.24
CA GLN A 236 54.84 20.69 -26.51
C GLN A 236 55.17 20.69 -28.04
N ARG A 237 54.16 20.42 -28.86
CA ARG A 237 54.32 20.49 -30.32
C ARG A 237 54.73 21.90 -30.78
N ARG A 238 54.05 22.93 -30.31
CA ARG A 238 54.39 24.34 -30.60
C ARG A 238 55.81 24.69 -30.14
N ALA A 239 56.17 24.29 -28.92
CA ALA A 239 57.53 24.53 -28.41
C ALA A 239 58.62 23.90 -29.33
N ARG A 240 58.44 22.65 -29.72
CA ARG A 240 59.38 21.96 -30.66
C ARG A 240 59.40 22.57 -32.01
N ILE A 241 58.32 23.12 -32.55
CA ILE A 241 58.33 23.83 -33.84
C ILE A 241 59.13 25.16 -33.76
N VAL A 242 58.85 25.90 -32.67
CA VAL A 242 59.61 27.20 -32.45
C VAL A 242 61.09 26.95 -32.26
N GLU A 243 61.47 25.90 -31.54
CA GLU A 243 62.87 25.54 -31.35
C GLU A 243 63.56 25.14 -32.65
N ARG A 244 62.91 24.36 -33.51
CA ARG A 244 63.43 24.02 -34.86
C ARG A 244 63.56 25.19 -35.73
N LEU A 245 62.69 26.21 -35.70
CA LEU A 245 62.77 27.43 -36.49
C LEU A 245 63.86 28.37 -35.97
N ARG A 246 64.30 28.26 -34.72
CA ARG A 246 65.44 29.06 -34.17
C ARG A 246 66.82 28.49 -34.54
N LEU A 247 66.88 27.22 -34.92
CA LEU A 247 68.12 26.51 -35.25
C LEU A 247 68.44 26.48 -36.75
N GLN A 248 67.59 27.08 -37.57
CA GLN A 248 67.80 27.38 -38.98
C GLN A 248 68.18 28.86 -39.16
#